data_0bf357c90bb458b20bfa7c0454f1b94a
#
_entry.id   0bf357c90bb458b20bfa7c0454f1b94a
#
_cell.length_a   1.000
_cell.length_b   1.000
_cell.length_c   1.000
_cell.angle_alpha   90.00
_cell.angle_beta   90.00
_cell.angle_gamma   90.00
#
_symmetry.space_group_name_H-M   'P 1'
#
loop_
_entity.id
_entity.type
_entity.pdbx_description
1 polymer ?
#
loop_
_entity_poly.entity_id
_entity_poly.type
_entity_poly.pdbx_seq_one_letter_code
_entity_poly.pdbx_strand_id
1 'polypeptide(L)'
;MLLPAGRMPAPARSFILALALTGAAAPPAGAQAAQQAPAAQQAPAAQQDSAAPPAAPTPSETRIGLIYRVQPQPSSYDAEAAPEDEGVAGARMGIADNNTTGRFTKQSYALDEAPLTEGGPGAVETARALVAKGTPYIVLALPADEVLAVADALKDTDAVIFNAAAPDDRLRGADCRKNLFHVVPSRAMQTDALAQYLTLMRWRKLFLIVGPNEADRLYAEALKNSARKFGLKISAEKPWTFGPLAKARGDTPTRAEAMVFTRGLDYDMAIVADEAGDWGDYVPYRTVDPRPVGGTQGLVATTWSPVLETWGAAQAQNRFRRLAGRLMRPLDYQVWTSVRIVGNAATVRKTTDPAALAPFLIDPDFNVPAYKGVSLSFRPWDRQLRQPLIVVQPKMLVSVAPEQGFLHQRTPLDTLGIDLPETACKLK
;
A
#
# COMPACT_ATOMS: atom_id res chain seq x y z
N MET A 1 -58.48 -15.06 -30.68
CA MET A 1 -59.07 -14.88 -29.37
C MET A 1 -58.40 -13.70 -28.71
N LEU A 2 -59.20 -12.65 -28.43
CA LEU A 2 -58.77 -11.27 -28.17
C LEU A 2 -58.03 -11.09 -26.81
N LEU A 3 -56.98 -10.29 -26.85
CA LEU A 3 -56.29 -9.72 -25.65
C LEU A 3 -57.11 -8.54 -25.08
N PRO A 4 -57.15 -8.30 -23.76
CA PRO A 4 -57.57 -7.01 -23.22
C PRO A 4 -56.38 -6.12 -22.86
N ALA A 5 -56.49 -4.84 -23.21
CA ALA A 5 -55.58 -3.74 -22.92
C ALA A 5 -55.64 -3.35 -21.46
N GLY A 6 -54.46 -3.22 -20.80
CA GLY A 6 -54.28 -2.69 -19.47
C GLY A 6 -53.74 -1.25 -19.49
N ARG A 7 -54.38 -0.37 -18.74
CA ARG A 7 -54.21 1.09 -18.65
C ARG A 7 -52.87 1.50 -18.07
N MET A 8 -52.24 2.54 -18.64
CA MET A 8 -51.14 3.33 -18.03
C MET A 8 -51.68 4.31 -16.99
N PRO A 9 -50.98 4.56 -15.89
CA PRO A 9 -51.26 5.70 -15.01
C PRO A 9 -50.51 6.95 -15.47
N ALA A 10 -51.15 8.13 -15.26
CA ALA A 10 -50.77 9.45 -15.65
C ALA A 10 -49.60 10.03 -14.76
N PRO A 11 -48.90 11.11 -15.23
CA PRO A 11 -47.77 11.65 -14.53
C PRO A 11 -48.17 12.60 -13.39
N ALA A 12 -47.41 12.55 -12.29
CA ALA A 12 -47.53 13.41 -11.13
C ALA A 12 -47.00 14.83 -11.43
N ARG A 13 -47.76 15.83 -11.02
CA ARG A 13 -47.49 17.27 -11.17
C ARG A 13 -46.38 17.73 -10.21
N SER A 14 -45.40 18.42 -10.75
CA SER A 14 -44.38 19.18 -10.01
C SER A 14 -45.01 20.40 -9.32
N PHE A 15 -44.79 20.53 -8.02
CA PHE A 15 -45.04 21.75 -7.26
C PHE A 15 -43.77 22.59 -7.27
N ILE A 16 -43.84 23.79 -7.89
CA ILE A 16 -42.82 24.85 -7.79
C ILE A 16 -43.19 25.70 -6.58
N LEU A 17 -42.30 25.73 -5.57
CA LEU A 17 -42.41 26.61 -4.41
C LEU A 17 -41.56 27.86 -4.68
N ALA A 18 -42.21 29.00 -4.89
CA ALA A 18 -41.56 30.30 -5.03
C ALA A 18 -41.23 30.86 -3.62
N LEU A 19 -39.94 31.13 -3.38
CA LEU A 19 -39.50 31.80 -2.15
C LEU A 19 -39.27 33.28 -2.44
N ALA A 20 -40.09 34.15 -1.77
CA ALA A 20 -40.00 35.60 -1.87
C ALA A 20 -38.78 36.16 -1.10
N LEU A 21 -37.97 36.98 -1.76
CA LEU A 21 -36.92 37.77 -1.12
C LEU A 21 -37.56 39.01 -0.46
N THR A 22 -37.42 39.16 0.84
CA THR A 22 -37.62 40.41 1.54
C THR A 22 -36.29 41.05 1.89
N GLY A 23 -36.00 42.19 1.30
CA GLY A 23 -34.83 42.99 1.60
C GLY A 23 -34.94 43.67 2.97
N ALA A 24 -33.87 43.66 3.74
CA ALA A 24 -33.69 44.48 4.95
C ALA A 24 -32.53 45.45 4.71
N ALA A 25 -32.86 46.75 4.85
CA ALA A 25 -31.95 47.86 4.72
C ALA A 25 -31.00 47.98 5.92
N ALA A 26 -29.74 48.34 5.69
CA ALA A 26 -28.74 48.69 6.70
C ALA A 26 -28.91 50.16 7.17
N PRO A 27 -28.68 50.47 8.47
CA PRO A 27 -28.60 51.83 8.95
C PRO A 27 -27.19 52.43 8.81
N PRO A 28 -27.08 53.79 8.79
CA PRO A 28 -25.83 54.50 8.50
C PRO A 28 -24.86 54.59 9.67
N ALA A 29 -23.57 54.67 9.36
CA ALA A 29 -22.48 54.83 10.30
C ALA A 29 -22.52 56.21 11.04
N GLY A 30 -22.56 56.13 12.37
CA GLY A 30 -22.35 57.27 13.25
C GLY A 30 -20.87 57.42 13.62
N ALA A 31 -20.35 58.61 13.38
CA ALA A 31 -18.99 59.03 13.79
C ALA A 31 -18.94 59.20 15.33
N GLN A 32 -17.98 58.56 15.99
CA GLN A 32 -17.61 58.88 17.36
C GLN A 32 -16.23 59.51 17.43
N ALA A 33 -16.23 60.66 18.13
CA ALA A 33 -15.11 61.52 18.34
C ALA A 33 -14.01 60.89 19.22
N ALA A 34 -12.77 61.16 18.87
CA ALA A 34 -11.60 60.84 19.65
C ALA A 34 -11.52 61.68 20.91
N GLN A 35 -11.49 61.06 22.11
CA GLN A 35 -11.06 61.71 23.36
C GLN A 35 -9.58 61.44 23.58
N GLN A 36 -8.83 62.51 23.65
CA GLN A 36 -7.40 62.55 24.02
C GLN A 36 -7.29 62.35 25.55
N ALA A 37 -6.47 61.37 25.96
CA ALA A 37 -6.04 61.23 27.36
C ALA A 37 -4.66 61.90 27.57
N PRO A 38 -4.34 62.44 28.76
CA PRO A 38 -3.16 63.29 29.00
C PRO A 38 -1.87 62.46 29.13
N ALA A 39 -0.77 63.09 28.71
CA ALA A 39 0.58 62.59 28.74
C ALA A 39 1.08 62.25 30.16
N ALA A 40 1.51 61.04 30.39
CA ALA A 40 2.23 60.63 31.59
C ALA A 40 3.74 60.78 31.35
N GLN A 41 4.39 61.39 32.36
CA GLN A 41 5.84 61.70 32.40
C GLN A 41 6.68 60.41 32.42
N GLN A 42 7.70 60.37 31.57
CA GLN A 42 8.69 59.30 31.52
C GLN A 42 9.68 59.38 32.70
N ALA A 43 9.82 58.28 33.44
CA ALA A 43 10.92 58.06 34.38
C ALA A 43 12.09 57.37 33.62
N PRO A 44 13.37 57.57 34.03
CA PRO A 44 14.51 57.07 33.28
C PRO A 44 14.63 55.55 33.34
N ALA A 45 14.82 54.92 32.16
CA ALA A 45 15.00 53.50 31.99
C ALA A 45 16.33 53.02 32.58
N ALA A 46 16.26 52.09 33.50
CA ALA A 46 17.41 51.27 33.87
C ALA A 46 17.75 50.31 32.72
N GLN A 47 19.01 50.37 32.25
CA GLN A 47 19.52 49.40 31.28
C GLN A 47 19.53 48.01 31.94
N GLN A 48 18.59 47.15 31.59
CA GLN A 48 18.72 45.71 31.83
C GLN A 48 19.50 45.12 30.66
N ASP A 49 20.65 44.54 30.96
CA ASP A 49 21.40 43.66 30.07
C ASP A 49 20.47 42.51 29.64
N SER A 50 19.92 42.65 28.46
CA SER A 50 19.12 41.63 27.82
C SER A 50 20.07 40.57 27.26
N ALA A 51 20.32 39.52 28.06
CA ALA A 51 20.83 38.26 27.48
C ALA A 51 19.88 37.81 26.38
N ALA A 52 20.41 37.65 25.16
CA ALA A 52 19.67 37.15 24.04
C ALA A 52 19.00 35.81 24.41
N PRO A 53 17.72 35.58 24.09
CA PRO A 53 17.09 34.32 24.37
C PRO A 53 17.89 33.20 23.66
N PRO A 54 18.08 32.03 24.31
CA PRO A 54 18.78 30.91 23.69
C PRO A 54 18.16 30.64 22.34
N ALA A 55 19.01 30.53 21.30
CA ALA A 55 18.59 30.25 19.94
C ALA A 55 17.67 29.03 19.96
N ALA A 56 16.46 29.17 19.38
CA ALA A 56 15.55 28.05 19.26
C ALA A 56 16.29 26.90 18.58
N PRO A 57 16.21 25.67 19.09
CA PRO A 57 16.91 24.54 18.49
C PRO A 57 16.52 24.46 17.00
N THR A 58 17.55 24.45 16.17
CA THR A 58 17.37 24.25 14.70
C THR A 58 16.62 22.93 14.51
N PRO A 59 15.55 22.89 13.71
CA PRO A 59 14.84 21.64 13.47
C PRO A 59 15.84 20.61 12.93
N SER A 60 16.04 19.51 13.63
CA SER A 60 16.87 18.42 13.12
C SER A 60 16.15 17.79 11.94
N GLU A 61 16.78 17.81 10.77
CA GLU A 61 16.23 17.18 9.57
C GLU A 61 16.36 15.66 9.69
N THR A 62 15.24 14.95 9.64
CA THR A 62 15.19 13.48 9.63
C THR A 62 15.31 12.98 8.20
N ARG A 63 16.34 12.21 7.93
CA ARG A 63 16.58 11.65 6.61
C ARG A 63 16.02 10.24 6.50
N ILE A 64 15.32 9.97 5.38
CA ILE A 64 14.77 8.66 5.04
C ILE A 64 15.36 8.25 3.69
N GLY A 65 16.06 7.11 3.65
CA GLY A 65 16.64 6.56 2.44
C GLY A 65 15.67 5.62 1.73
N LEU A 66 15.56 5.74 0.42
CA LEU A 66 14.89 4.78 -0.44
C LEU A 66 15.93 4.12 -1.35
N ILE A 67 16.15 2.80 -1.16
CA ILE A 67 16.99 1.99 -2.04
C ILE A 67 16.09 1.19 -2.96
N TYR A 68 16.26 1.33 -4.26
CA TYR A 68 15.43 0.69 -5.27
C TYR A 68 16.22 0.32 -6.52
N ARG A 69 15.71 -0.67 -7.29
CA ARG A 69 16.28 -0.99 -8.59
C ARG A 69 15.65 -0.13 -9.67
N VAL A 70 16.50 0.40 -10.53
CA VAL A 70 16.04 1.03 -11.78
C VAL A 70 15.43 -0.06 -12.65
N GLN A 71 14.17 0.10 -13.01
CA GLN A 71 13.49 -0.84 -13.89
C GLN A 71 14.11 -0.76 -15.30
N PRO A 72 14.29 -1.90 -15.98
CA PRO A 72 14.70 -1.91 -17.37
C PRO A 72 13.70 -1.11 -18.21
N GLN A 73 14.18 -0.44 -19.26
CA GLN A 73 13.29 0.23 -20.22
C GLN A 73 12.28 -0.79 -20.77
N PRO A 74 10.99 -0.45 -20.75
CA PRO A 74 9.95 -1.35 -21.25
C PRO A 74 10.18 -1.67 -22.71
N SER A 75 9.93 -2.91 -23.10
CA SER A 75 9.87 -3.24 -24.51
C SER A 75 8.71 -2.48 -25.16
N SER A 76 8.81 -2.16 -26.45
CA SER A 76 7.75 -1.48 -27.21
C SER A 76 6.42 -2.24 -27.23
N TYR A 77 6.39 -3.47 -26.72
CA TYR A 77 5.22 -4.35 -26.63
C TYR A 77 4.58 -4.38 -25.24
N ASP A 78 5.18 -3.71 -24.25
CA ASP A 78 4.67 -3.68 -22.88
C ASP A 78 3.78 -2.44 -22.71
N ALA A 79 2.48 -2.63 -22.91
CA ALA A 79 1.49 -1.54 -22.83
C ALA A 79 1.31 -1.01 -21.40
N GLU A 80 1.69 -1.76 -20.38
CA GLU A 80 1.55 -1.42 -18.96
C GLU A 80 2.89 -1.48 -18.20
N ALA A 81 3.96 -1.08 -18.87
CA ALA A 81 5.30 -1.04 -18.26
C ALA A 81 5.29 -0.29 -16.92
N ALA A 82 6.10 -0.77 -15.99
CA ALA A 82 6.28 -0.09 -14.72
C ALA A 82 6.86 1.31 -14.95
N PRO A 83 6.29 2.37 -14.35
CA PRO A 83 6.84 3.71 -14.44
C PRO A 83 8.27 3.78 -13.86
N GLU A 84 9.15 4.57 -14.47
CA GLU A 84 10.54 4.73 -14.00
C GLU A 84 10.63 5.23 -12.55
N ASP A 85 9.64 6.01 -12.10
CA ASP A 85 9.55 6.59 -10.78
C ASP A 85 8.66 5.76 -9.82
N GLU A 86 8.32 4.50 -10.16
CA GLU A 86 7.48 3.66 -9.29
C GLU A 86 8.16 3.44 -7.93
N GLY A 87 7.42 3.70 -6.86
CA GLY A 87 7.91 3.75 -5.49
C GLY A 87 8.55 5.09 -5.11
N VAL A 88 9.34 5.71 -5.98
CA VAL A 88 9.99 7.01 -5.73
C VAL A 88 8.94 8.12 -5.57
N ALA A 89 7.94 8.16 -6.46
CA ALA A 89 6.84 9.11 -6.36
C ALA A 89 6.05 8.91 -5.04
N GLY A 90 5.90 7.68 -4.57
CA GLY A 90 5.32 7.37 -3.27
C GLY A 90 6.13 7.95 -2.11
N ALA A 91 7.46 7.79 -2.14
CA ALA A 91 8.35 8.37 -1.14
C ALA A 91 8.26 9.90 -1.11
N ARG A 92 8.34 10.54 -2.27
CA ARG A 92 8.24 12.02 -2.39
C ARG A 92 6.92 12.55 -1.83
N MET A 93 5.80 11.88 -2.11
CA MET A 93 4.50 12.21 -1.52
C MET A 93 4.51 12.03 0.00
N GLY A 94 5.11 10.95 0.52
CA GLY A 94 5.22 10.69 1.95
C GLY A 94 6.03 11.75 2.68
N ILE A 95 7.15 12.20 2.13
CA ILE A 95 7.96 13.30 2.65
C ILE A 95 7.17 14.62 2.67
N ALA A 96 6.45 14.93 1.60
CA ALA A 96 5.61 16.14 1.55
C ALA A 96 4.52 16.11 2.63
N ASP A 97 3.89 14.95 2.85
CA ASP A 97 2.88 14.75 3.88
C ASP A 97 3.47 14.87 5.29
N ASN A 98 4.65 14.29 5.55
CA ASN A 98 5.36 14.41 6.82
C ASN A 98 5.75 15.86 7.10
N ASN A 99 6.29 16.59 6.12
CA ASN A 99 6.64 17.99 6.24
C ASN A 99 5.43 18.89 6.48
N THR A 100 4.25 18.54 5.96
CA THR A 100 3.01 19.28 6.26
C THR A 100 2.67 19.22 7.75
N THR A 101 2.78 18.05 8.38
CA THR A 101 2.61 17.87 9.83
C THR A 101 3.79 18.46 10.60
N GLY A 102 5.02 18.28 10.09
CA GLY A 102 6.27 18.73 10.68
C GLY A 102 6.35 20.23 10.95
N ARG A 103 5.67 21.05 10.16
CA ARG A 103 5.54 22.51 10.41
C ARG A 103 4.97 22.81 11.79
N PHE A 104 4.07 22.00 12.29
CA PHE A 104 3.44 22.17 13.60
C PHE A 104 4.23 21.51 14.73
N THR A 105 4.98 20.43 14.42
CA THR A 105 5.77 19.67 15.40
C THR A 105 7.24 20.07 15.44
N LYS A 106 7.65 21.06 14.61
CA LYS A 106 9.04 21.50 14.44
C LYS A 106 9.98 20.38 14.00
N GLN A 107 9.48 19.49 13.15
CA GLN A 107 10.20 18.38 12.53
C GLN A 107 10.30 18.62 11.02
N SER A 108 11.41 18.25 10.41
CA SER A 108 11.58 18.28 8.95
C SER A 108 12.09 16.92 8.47
N TYR A 109 11.71 16.58 7.24
CA TYR A 109 12.03 15.29 6.63
C TYR A 109 12.60 15.49 5.24
N ALA A 110 13.67 14.75 4.93
CA ALA A 110 14.30 14.71 3.61
C ALA A 110 14.38 13.27 3.09
N LEU A 111 14.36 13.13 1.76
CA LEU A 111 14.50 11.85 1.07
C LEU A 111 15.91 11.73 0.48
N ASP A 112 16.56 10.61 0.75
CA ASP A 112 17.77 10.17 0.07
C ASP A 112 17.40 9.08 -0.94
N GLU A 113 17.27 9.45 -2.21
CA GLU A 113 17.00 8.51 -3.30
C GLU A 113 18.30 7.79 -3.67
N ALA A 114 18.31 6.46 -3.62
CA ALA A 114 19.47 5.62 -3.88
C ALA A 114 19.15 4.53 -4.93
N PRO A 115 19.14 4.90 -6.21
CA PRO A 115 18.93 3.93 -7.28
C PRO A 115 20.12 2.96 -7.38
N LEU A 116 19.83 1.66 -7.46
CA LEU A 116 20.83 0.63 -7.80
C LEU A 116 20.88 0.46 -9.31
N THR A 117 22.03 0.76 -9.87
CA THR A 117 22.30 0.62 -11.31
C THR A 117 23.24 -0.55 -11.56
N GLU A 118 23.25 -1.08 -12.78
CA GLU A 118 24.18 -2.11 -13.19
C GLU A 118 25.63 -1.61 -13.09
N GLY A 119 26.51 -2.41 -12.48
CA GLY A 119 27.92 -2.05 -12.24
C GLY A 119 28.15 -1.01 -11.12
N GLY A 120 27.10 -0.48 -10.50
CA GLY A 120 27.19 0.41 -9.34
C GLY A 120 27.31 -0.34 -8.01
N PRO A 121 27.34 0.42 -6.88
CA PRO A 121 27.36 -0.17 -5.53
C PRO A 121 26.16 -1.09 -5.31
N GLY A 122 26.40 -2.20 -4.60
CA GLY A 122 25.33 -3.11 -4.21
C GLY A 122 24.42 -2.54 -3.11
N ALA A 123 23.29 -3.22 -2.84
CA ALA A 123 22.30 -2.78 -1.85
C ALA A 123 22.91 -2.61 -0.45
N VAL A 124 23.78 -3.54 -0.03
CA VAL A 124 24.43 -3.50 1.31
C VAL A 124 25.40 -2.31 1.42
N GLU A 125 26.21 -2.08 0.41
CA GLU A 125 27.16 -0.96 0.38
C GLU A 125 26.43 0.38 0.42
N THR A 126 25.39 0.51 -0.40
CA THR A 126 24.54 1.69 -0.45
C THR A 126 23.85 1.96 0.90
N ALA A 127 23.31 0.93 1.53
CA ALA A 127 22.65 1.06 2.84
C ALA A 127 23.63 1.50 3.92
N ARG A 128 24.82 0.91 3.97
CA ARG A 128 25.88 1.34 4.92
C ARG A 128 26.31 2.80 4.70
N ALA A 129 26.44 3.21 3.44
CA ALA A 129 26.81 4.59 3.10
C ALA A 129 25.71 5.58 3.52
N LEU A 130 24.43 5.25 3.39
CA LEU A 130 23.31 6.06 3.84
C LEU A 130 23.32 6.20 5.36
N VAL A 131 23.46 5.11 6.11
CA VAL A 131 23.51 5.13 7.59
C VAL A 131 24.71 5.93 8.07
N ALA A 132 25.88 5.77 7.46
CA ALA A 132 27.09 6.55 7.79
C ALA A 132 26.92 8.06 7.54
N LYS A 133 26.04 8.47 6.63
CA LYS A 133 25.67 9.88 6.37
C LYS A 133 24.55 10.41 7.27
N GLY A 134 24.07 9.60 8.23
CA GLY A 134 23.02 10.01 9.15
C GLY A 134 21.60 9.78 8.64
N THR A 135 21.39 8.79 7.76
CA THR A 135 20.07 8.34 7.25
C THR A 135 19.70 7.02 7.92
N PRO A 136 19.06 7.02 9.11
CA PRO A 136 18.82 5.82 9.89
C PRO A 136 17.56 5.04 9.46
N TYR A 137 16.66 5.65 8.71
CA TYR A 137 15.42 5.03 8.23
C TYR A 137 15.59 4.62 6.77
N ILE A 138 15.58 3.31 6.49
CA ILE A 138 15.86 2.78 5.16
C ILE A 138 14.62 2.06 4.63
N VAL A 139 14.09 2.51 3.51
CA VAL A 139 13.00 1.84 2.78
C VAL A 139 13.62 1.06 1.61
N LEU A 140 13.28 -0.22 1.51
CA LEU A 140 13.81 -1.13 0.50
C LEU A 140 12.70 -1.52 -0.49
N ALA A 141 12.87 -1.15 -1.75
CA ALA A 141 12.12 -1.65 -2.89
C ALA A 141 13.00 -2.65 -3.68
N LEU A 142 13.30 -3.78 -3.05
CA LEU A 142 14.30 -4.77 -3.50
C LEU A 142 13.76 -6.19 -3.36
N PRO A 143 14.36 -7.18 -4.07
CA PRO A 143 14.11 -8.60 -3.88
C PRO A 143 14.49 -9.10 -2.48
N ALA A 144 13.90 -10.22 -2.06
CA ALA A 144 14.00 -10.76 -0.71
C ALA A 144 15.44 -11.01 -0.22
N ASP A 145 16.30 -11.54 -1.09
CA ASP A 145 17.69 -11.82 -0.73
C ASP A 145 18.48 -10.55 -0.43
N GLU A 146 18.26 -9.50 -1.19
CA GLU A 146 18.90 -8.20 -0.94
C GLU A 146 18.33 -7.52 0.30
N VAL A 147 17.02 -7.61 0.52
CA VAL A 147 16.38 -7.13 1.76
C VAL A 147 17.00 -7.80 2.98
N LEU A 148 17.17 -9.12 2.94
CA LEU A 148 17.79 -9.90 4.01
C LEU A 148 19.26 -9.51 4.21
N ALA A 149 20.03 -9.41 3.13
CA ALA A 149 21.44 -9.02 3.19
C ALA A 149 21.63 -7.63 3.81
N VAL A 150 20.78 -6.65 3.45
CA VAL A 150 20.81 -5.31 4.05
C VAL A 150 20.44 -5.36 5.54
N ALA A 151 19.40 -6.11 5.91
CA ALA A 151 19.00 -6.26 7.32
C ALA A 151 20.12 -6.87 8.18
N ASP A 152 20.80 -7.90 7.65
CA ASP A 152 21.94 -8.54 8.32
C ASP A 152 23.16 -7.60 8.41
N ALA A 153 23.42 -6.81 7.39
CA ALA A 153 24.55 -5.86 7.35
C ALA A 153 24.39 -4.69 8.31
N LEU A 154 23.16 -4.35 8.70
CA LEU A 154 22.82 -3.24 9.58
C LEU A 154 22.31 -3.69 10.96
N LYS A 155 22.39 -4.97 11.32
CA LYS A 155 21.82 -5.56 12.55
C LYS A 155 22.39 -4.95 13.84
N ASP A 156 23.64 -4.48 13.81
CA ASP A 156 24.35 -3.90 14.95
C ASP A 156 24.30 -2.36 14.95
N THR A 157 23.39 -1.78 14.18
CA THR A 157 23.14 -0.33 14.13
C THR A 157 21.72 -0.02 14.62
N ASP A 158 21.41 1.24 14.88
CA ASP A 158 20.06 1.69 15.23
C ASP A 158 19.16 1.88 13.98
N ALA A 159 19.61 1.44 12.81
CA ALA A 159 18.85 1.60 11.57
C ALA A 159 17.54 0.82 11.59
N VAL A 160 16.45 1.48 11.20
CA VAL A 160 15.11 0.90 11.03
C VAL A 160 14.86 0.67 9.56
N ILE A 161 14.62 -0.56 9.19
CA ILE A 161 14.50 -0.98 7.79
C ILE A 161 13.03 -1.34 7.47
N PHE A 162 12.51 -0.81 6.39
CA PHE A 162 11.16 -1.10 5.90
C PHE A 162 11.24 -1.84 4.56
N ASN A 163 10.73 -3.06 4.53
CA ASN A 163 10.54 -3.81 3.29
C ASN A 163 9.22 -3.38 2.64
N ALA A 164 9.32 -2.72 1.49
CA ALA A 164 8.19 -2.23 0.73
C ALA A 164 7.87 -3.07 -0.54
N ALA A 165 8.69 -4.06 -0.91
CA ALA A 165 8.53 -4.77 -2.19
C ALA A 165 8.54 -6.29 -2.10
N ALA A 166 9.35 -6.92 -1.23
CA ALA A 166 9.50 -8.37 -1.17
C ALA A 166 8.36 -9.04 -0.38
N PRO A 167 7.42 -9.77 -1.05
CA PRO A 167 6.28 -10.43 -0.40
C PRO A 167 6.62 -11.79 0.21
N ASP A 168 7.87 -12.19 0.22
CA ASP A 168 8.34 -13.52 0.58
C ASP A 168 8.00 -13.88 2.04
N ASP A 169 7.25 -14.95 2.22
CA ASP A 169 6.80 -15.42 3.54
C ASP A 169 7.98 -15.80 4.45
N ARG A 170 9.11 -16.28 3.89
CA ARG A 170 10.31 -16.63 4.67
C ARG A 170 10.88 -15.45 5.47
N LEU A 171 10.74 -14.21 4.97
CA LEU A 171 11.18 -13.02 5.70
C LEU A 171 10.36 -12.72 6.96
N ARG A 172 9.14 -13.28 7.08
CA ARG A 172 8.26 -13.23 8.27
C ARG A 172 8.33 -14.53 9.07
N GLY A 173 9.12 -15.49 8.59
CA GLY A 173 9.32 -16.83 9.19
C GLY A 173 10.76 -17.06 9.60
N ALA A 174 11.42 -18.04 9.00
CA ALA A 174 12.77 -18.50 9.37
C ALA A 174 13.85 -17.41 9.22
N ASP A 175 13.66 -16.45 8.29
CA ASP A 175 14.60 -15.38 7.96
C ASP A 175 14.19 -14.02 8.56
N CYS A 176 13.33 -13.99 9.57
CA CYS A 176 12.92 -12.73 10.18
C CYS A 176 14.06 -12.03 10.95
N ARG A 177 14.05 -10.69 10.97
CA ARG A 177 15.06 -9.85 11.63
C ARG A 177 14.39 -8.78 12.50
N LYS A 178 15.03 -8.41 13.62
CA LYS A 178 14.52 -7.42 14.58
C LYS A 178 14.41 -6.01 13.98
N ASN A 179 15.34 -5.63 13.14
CA ASN A 179 15.45 -4.30 12.52
C ASN A 179 14.66 -4.18 11.21
N LEU A 180 13.95 -5.24 10.78
CA LEU A 180 13.24 -5.31 9.51
C LEU A 180 11.72 -5.32 9.71
N PHE A 181 11.06 -4.28 9.24
CA PHE A 181 9.61 -4.12 9.28
C PHE A 181 9.02 -4.33 7.88
N HIS A 182 7.93 -5.09 7.75
CA HIS A 182 7.35 -5.42 6.47
C HIS A 182 6.09 -4.60 6.22
N VAL A 183 6.12 -3.68 5.26
CA VAL A 183 4.98 -2.87 4.85
C VAL A 183 4.23 -3.54 3.70
N VAL A 184 4.96 -4.17 2.77
CA VAL A 184 4.35 -5.03 1.76
C VAL A 184 3.69 -6.24 2.42
N PRO A 185 2.47 -6.63 2.03
CA PRO A 185 1.87 -7.87 2.51
C PRO A 185 2.65 -9.08 2.00
N SER A 186 2.68 -10.14 2.80
CA SER A 186 3.25 -11.41 2.37
C SER A 186 2.35 -12.10 1.34
N ARG A 187 2.89 -13.09 0.59
CA ARG A 187 2.09 -13.93 -0.31
C ARG A 187 0.97 -14.62 0.43
N ALA A 188 1.23 -15.12 1.63
CA ALA A 188 0.21 -15.71 2.49
C ALA A 188 -0.93 -14.73 2.79
N MET A 189 -0.64 -13.44 3.07
CA MET A 189 -1.70 -12.44 3.28
C MET A 189 -2.54 -12.20 2.02
N GLN A 190 -1.90 -12.12 0.86
CA GLN A 190 -2.59 -11.90 -0.41
C GLN A 190 -3.49 -13.08 -0.78
N THR A 191 -2.96 -14.30 -0.66
CA THR A 191 -3.70 -15.52 -0.97
C THR A 191 -4.80 -15.79 0.06
N ASP A 192 -4.60 -15.46 1.33
CA ASP A 192 -5.64 -15.54 2.36
C ASP A 192 -6.79 -14.57 2.08
N ALA A 193 -6.48 -13.34 1.67
CA ALA A 193 -7.49 -12.35 1.33
C ALA A 193 -8.37 -12.83 0.16
N LEU A 194 -7.74 -13.38 -0.88
CA LEU A 194 -8.48 -13.99 -1.99
C LEU A 194 -9.27 -15.20 -1.52
N ALA A 195 -8.69 -16.11 -0.73
CA ALA A 195 -9.34 -17.33 -0.27
C ALA A 195 -10.55 -17.05 0.63
N GLN A 196 -10.51 -16.02 1.50
CA GLN A 196 -11.66 -15.58 2.28
C GLN A 196 -12.81 -15.16 1.37
N TYR A 197 -12.55 -14.34 0.35
CA TYR A 197 -13.55 -13.93 -0.63
C TYR A 197 -14.13 -15.13 -1.38
N LEU A 198 -13.30 -16.06 -1.85
CA LEU A 198 -13.76 -17.28 -2.55
C LEU A 198 -14.64 -18.16 -1.66
N THR A 199 -14.30 -18.26 -0.38
CA THR A 199 -15.10 -18.98 0.61
C THR A 199 -16.48 -18.34 0.80
N LEU A 200 -16.52 -17.01 0.88
CA LEU A 200 -17.76 -16.24 0.97
C LEU A 200 -18.65 -16.48 -0.27
N MET A 201 -18.07 -16.48 -1.44
CA MET A 201 -18.75 -16.75 -2.72
C MET A 201 -19.10 -18.21 -2.95
N ARG A 202 -18.62 -19.12 -2.07
CA ARG A 202 -18.77 -20.58 -2.19
C ARG A 202 -18.09 -21.18 -3.45
N TRP A 203 -17.09 -20.51 -3.97
CA TRP A 203 -16.25 -20.99 -5.06
C TRP A 203 -15.14 -21.87 -4.49
N ARG A 204 -15.42 -23.14 -4.31
CA ARG A 204 -14.58 -24.05 -3.53
C ARG A 204 -13.59 -24.87 -4.33
N LYS A 205 -13.85 -25.06 -5.63
CA LYS A 205 -12.99 -25.85 -6.53
C LYS A 205 -12.11 -24.91 -7.34
N LEU A 206 -10.82 -24.99 -7.15
CA LEU A 206 -9.85 -24.11 -7.80
C LEU A 206 -9.04 -24.89 -8.84
N PHE A 207 -8.87 -24.32 -10.01
CA PHE A 207 -7.90 -24.74 -11.01
C PHE A 207 -6.68 -23.82 -10.93
N LEU A 208 -5.53 -24.34 -10.46
CA LEU A 208 -4.30 -23.58 -10.30
C LEU A 208 -3.43 -23.70 -11.55
N ILE A 209 -3.04 -22.57 -12.10
CA ILE A 209 -2.13 -22.44 -13.24
C ILE A 209 -0.84 -21.77 -12.74
N VAL A 210 0.29 -22.47 -12.85
CA VAL A 210 1.57 -22.03 -12.26
C VAL A 210 2.58 -21.68 -13.36
N GLY A 211 3.09 -20.47 -13.32
CA GLY A 211 4.13 -20.02 -14.24
C GLY A 211 5.49 -20.66 -13.98
N PRO A 212 6.46 -20.42 -14.85
CA PRO A 212 7.77 -21.09 -14.81
C PRO A 212 8.73 -20.50 -13.76
N ASN A 213 8.46 -19.27 -13.27
CA ASN A 213 9.37 -18.56 -12.39
C ASN A 213 9.32 -19.05 -10.94
N GLU A 214 10.36 -18.80 -10.16
CA GLU A 214 10.37 -19.14 -8.74
C GLU A 214 9.28 -18.39 -7.95
N ALA A 215 9.09 -17.12 -8.22
CA ALA A 215 8.05 -16.30 -7.60
C ALA A 215 6.64 -16.89 -7.83
N ASP A 216 6.38 -17.41 -9.03
CA ASP A 216 5.10 -18.05 -9.38
C ASP A 216 4.86 -19.31 -8.54
N ARG A 217 5.90 -20.13 -8.34
CA ARG A 217 5.85 -21.31 -7.48
C ARG A 217 5.61 -20.94 -6.03
N LEU A 218 6.29 -19.90 -5.52
CA LEU A 218 6.09 -19.42 -4.15
C LEU A 218 4.67 -18.89 -3.93
N TYR A 219 4.10 -18.18 -4.90
CA TYR A 219 2.70 -17.76 -4.85
C TYR A 219 1.74 -18.97 -4.85
N ALA A 220 2.00 -19.95 -5.72
CA ALA A 220 1.21 -21.17 -5.78
C ALA A 220 1.23 -21.95 -4.46
N GLU A 221 2.38 -22.06 -3.80
CA GLU A 221 2.48 -22.70 -2.48
C GLU A 221 1.73 -21.92 -1.40
N ALA A 222 1.84 -20.59 -1.37
CA ALA A 222 1.06 -19.76 -0.47
C ALA A 222 -0.46 -19.96 -0.70
N LEU A 223 -0.91 -20.02 -1.96
CA LEU A 223 -2.30 -20.29 -2.29
C LEU A 223 -2.76 -21.66 -1.81
N LYS A 224 -1.93 -22.72 -1.98
CA LYS A 224 -2.25 -24.08 -1.48
C LYS A 224 -2.42 -24.08 0.04
N ASN A 225 -1.60 -23.31 0.76
CA ASN A 225 -1.71 -23.15 2.21
C ASN A 225 -3.02 -22.44 2.58
N SER A 226 -3.34 -21.32 1.92
CA SER A 226 -4.61 -20.61 2.09
C SER A 226 -5.81 -21.48 1.73
N ALA A 227 -5.73 -22.28 0.67
CA ALA A 227 -6.80 -23.20 0.30
C ALA A 227 -7.09 -24.21 1.42
N ARG A 228 -6.04 -24.77 2.04
CA ARG A 228 -6.21 -25.67 3.21
C ARG A 228 -6.80 -24.94 4.42
N LYS A 229 -6.29 -23.73 4.72
CA LYS A 229 -6.73 -22.89 5.84
C LYS A 229 -8.21 -22.54 5.75
N PHE A 230 -8.72 -22.26 4.57
CA PHE A 230 -10.10 -21.80 4.33
C PHE A 230 -11.02 -22.87 3.72
N GLY A 231 -10.61 -24.12 3.67
CA GLY A 231 -11.45 -25.24 3.21
C GLY A 231 -11.78 -25.22 1.72
N LEU A 232 -10.87 -24.68 0.90
CA LEU A 232 -10.92 -24.71 -0.55
C LEU A 232 -10.18 -25.96 -1.08
N LYS A 233 -10.50 -26.38 -2.29
CA LYS A 233 -9.90 -27.56 -2.93
C LYS A 233 -9.22 -27.17 -4.24
N ILE A 234 -7.95 -27.47 -4.37
CA ILE A 234 -7.27 -27.45 -5.66
C ILE A 234 -7.74 -28.69 -6.42
N SER A 235 -8.66 -28.52 -7.38
CA SER A 235 -9.23 -29.62 -8.17
C SER A 235 -8.34 -30.03 -9.32
N ALA A 236 -7.53 -29.12 -9.82
CA ALA A 236 -6.51 -29.36 -10.85
C ALA A 236 -5.35 -28.37 -10.69
N GLU A 237 -4.16 -28.79 -11.05
CA GLU A 237 -2.95 -27.94 -11.12
C GLU A 237 -2.22 -28.25 -12.42
N LYS A 238 -1.85 -27.22 -13.18
CA LYS A 238 -1.07 -27.36 -14.40
C LYS A 238 0.02 -26.29 -14.48
N PRO A 239 1.23 -26.64 -14.90
CA PRO A 239 2.25 -25.67 -15.24
C PRO A 239 1.87 -24.95 -16.55
N TRP A 240 2.13 -23.65 -16.60
CA TRP A 240 2.02 -22.91 -17.85
C TRP A 240 3.22 -23.23 -18.76
N THR A 241 2.96 -23.81 -19.92
CA THR A 241 3.99 -24.30 -20.83
C THR A 241 4.16 -23.43 -22.07
N PHE A 242 3.34 -22.40 -22.22
CA PHE A 242 3.41 -21.48 -23.36
C PHE A 242 4.33 -20.30 -23.04
N GLY A 243 5.09 -19.85 -24.03
CA GLY A 243 6.11 -18.84 -23.82
C GLY A 243 5.53 -17.43 -23.51
N PRO A 244 6.38 -16.50 -23.02
CA PRO A 244 5.97 -15.14 -22.64
C PRO A 244 5.50 -14.27 -23.82
N LEU A 245 5.88 -14.63 -25.05
CA LEU A 245 5.47 -13.92 -26.28
C LEU A 245 4.00 -14.09 -26.64
N ALA A 246 3.23 -14.86 -25.86
CA ALA A 246 1.79 -14.98 -26.00
C ALA A 246 1.08 -13.62 -25.95
N LYS A 247 1.59 -12.64 -25.21
CA LYS A 247 1.08 -11.27 -25.14
C LYS A 247 1.17 -10.52 -26.48
N ALA A 248 2.26 -10.72 -27.24
CA ALA A 248 2.58 -9.94 -28.43
C ALA A 248 1.90 -10.45 -29.71
N ARG A 249 1.37 -11.67 -29.69
CA ARG A 249 0.82 -12.31 -30.89
C ARG A 249 -0.69 -12.30 -30.88
N GLY A 250 -1.28 -11.44 -31.69
CA GLY A 250 -2.72 -11.45 -31.97
C GLY A 250 -3.19 -12.60 -32.86
N ASP A 251 -2.32 -13.60 -33.14
CA ASP A 251 -2.59 -14.70 -34.04
C ASP A 251 -3.35 -15.86 -33.37
N THR A 252 -3.95 -16.67 -34.22
CA THR A 252 -4.92 -17.72 -33.87
C THR A 252 -4.39 -18.81 -32.93
N PRO A 253 -3.13 -19.27 -32.97
CA PRO A 253 -2.63 -20.32 -32.09
C PRO A 253 -2.75 -19.96 -30.60
N THR A 254 -2.39 -18.76 -30.21
CA THR A 254 -2.38 -18.31 -28.82
C THR A 254 -3.80 -18.21 -28.21
N ARG A 255 -4.81 -17.92 -29.02
CA ARG A 255 -6.21 -17.93 -28.57
C ARG A 255 -6.72 -19.33 -28.26
N ALA A 256 -6.28 -20.32 -29.03
CA ALA A 256 -6.65 -21.72 -28.84
C ALA A 256 -5.98 -22.34 -27.62
N GLU A 257 -4.78 -21.91 -27.25
CA GLU A 257 -3.97 -22.50 -26.19
C GLU A 257 -4.65 -22.40 -24.82
N ALA A 258 -5.07 -21.22 -24.37
CA ALA A 258 -5.76 -21.05 -23.09
C ALA A 258 -7.11 -21.81 -23.06
N MET A 259 -7.84 -21.84 -24.18
CA MET A 259 -9.10 -22.62 -24.30
C MET A 259 -8.86 -24.12 -24.22
N VAL A 260 -7.84 -24.64 -24.92
CA VAL A 260 -7.48 -26.06 -24.86
C VAL A 260 -6.96 -26.43 -23.49
N PHE A 261 -6.15 -25.57 -22.90
CA PHE A 261 -5.52 -25.76 -21.59
C PHE A 261 -6.56 -25.88 -20.46
N THR A 262 -7.67 -25.15 -20.54
CA THR A 262 -8.73 -25.14 -19.53
C THR A 262 -9.86 -26.14 -19.80
N ARG A 263 -9.84 -26.87 -20.93
CA ARG A 263 -10.90 -27.81 -21.32
C ARG A 263 -10.97 -29.04 -20.42
N GLY A 264 -12.20 -29.47 -20.14
CA GLY A 264 -12.48 -30.74 -19.46
C GLY A 264 -12.15 -30.78 -17.97
N LEU A 265 -12.03 -29.60 -17.33
CA LEU A 265 -11.77 -29.47 -15.91
C LEU A 265 -13.02 -29.02 -15.16
N ASP A 266 -13.24 -29.58 -13.96
CA ASP A 266 -14.31 -29.17 -13.04
C ASP A 266 -13.74 -28.23 -11.98
N TYR A 267 -14.01 -26.93 -12.11
CA TYR A 267 -13.58 -25.89 -11.19
C TYR A 267 -14.57 -24.74 -11.13
N ASP A 268 -14.60 -24.01 -10.04
CA ASP A 268 -15.41 -22.80 -9.87
C ASP A 268 -14.66 -21.55 -10.35
N MET A 269 -13.33 -21.53 -10.13
CA MET A 269 -12.45 -20.41 -10.48
C MET A 269 -11.07 -20.91 -10.92
N ALA A 270 -10.50 -20.30 -11.97
CA ALA A 270 -9.10 -20.48 -12.32
C ALA A 270 -8.23 -19.48 -11.55
N ILE A 271 -7.14 -19.97 -10.96
CA ILE A 271 -6.17 -19.14 -10.25
C ILE A 271 -4.86 -19.12 -11.02
N VAL A 272 -4.39 -17.93 -11.33
CA VAL A 272 -3.14 -17.68 -12.03
C VAL A 272 -2.06 -17.32 -11.03
N ALA A 273 -0.93 -18.01 -11.11
CA ALA A 273 0.30 -17.68 -10.41
C ALA A 273 1.36 -17.24 -11.43
N ASP A 274 1.43 -15.93 -11.68
CA ASP A 274 2.32 -15.25 -12.61
C ASP A 274 2.71 -13.90 -12.02
N GLU A 275 3.63 -13.90 -11.05
CA GLU A 275 4.06 -12.66 -10.38
C GLU A 275 4.87 -11.74 -11.29
N ALA A 276 5.55 -12.28 -12.30
CA ALA A 276 6.26 -11.49 -13.29
C ALA A 276 5.32 -10.76 -14.26
N GLY A 277 4.06 -11.19 -14.36
CA GLY A 277 3.09 -10.65 -15.29
C GLY A 277 3.42 -10.96 -16.76
N ASP A 278 4.08 -12.10 -17.01
CA ASP A 278 4.55 -12.45 -18.35
C ASP A 278 3.43 -12.98 -19.26
N TRP A 279 2.43 -13.65 -18.68
CA TRP A 279 1.43 -14.38 -19.47
C TRP A 279 0.02 -14.36 -18.88
N GLY A 280 -0.12 -14.12 -17.58
CA GLY A 280 -1.38 -14.36 -16.86
C GLY A 280 -2.53 -13.46 -17.27
N ASP A 281 -2.27 -12.24 -17.73
CA ASP A 281 -3.28 -11.30 -18.25
C ASP A 281 -4.03 -11.84 -19.46
N TYR A 282 -3.50 -12.88 -20.08
CA TYR A 282 -4.06 -13.55 -21.21
C TYR A 282 -5.23 -14.48 -20.87
N VAL A 283 -5.27 -14.99 -19.62
CA VAL A 283 -6.19 -16.04 -19.20
C VAL A 283 -7.62 -15.54 -18.93
N PRO A 284 -7.86 -14.35 -18.31
CA PRO A 284 -9.16 -13.95 -17.77
C PRO A 284 -10.28 -13.92 -18.78
N TYR A 285 -10.22 -13.96 -19.98
CA TYR A 285 -11.33 -13.97 -20.94
C TYR A 285 -11.20 -15.07 -22.00
N ARG A 286 -10.35 -16.08 -21.71
CA ARG A 286 -9.97 -17.12 -22.69
C ARG A 286 -10.08 -18.54 -22.15
N THR A 287 -10.77 -18.74 -21.07
CA THR A 287 -11.14 -20.06 -20.57
C THR A 287 -12.24 -20.66 -21.45
N VAL A 288 -12.25 -21.99 -21.59
CA VAL A 288 -13.30 -22.71 -22.36
C VAL A 288 -14.68 -22.46 -21.77
N ASP A 289 -14.79 -22.58 -20.44
CA ASP A 289 -16.01 -22.27 -19.73
C ASP A 289 -15.95 -20.84 -19.20
N PRO A 290 -17.09 -20.10 -19.12
CA PRO A 290 -17.13 -18.74 -18.60
C PRO A 290 -16.98 -18.73 -17.07
N ARG A 291 -15.80 -19.10 -16.59
CA ARG A 291 -15.43 -19.13 -15.18
C ARG A 291 -14.58 -17.90 -14.82
N PRO A 292 -14.73 -17.36 -13.60
CA PRO A 292 -13.87 -16.27 -13.14
C PRO A 292 -12.41 -16.70 -13.07
N VAL A 293 -11.52 -15.73 -13.24
CA VAL A 293 -10.06 -15.88 -13.09
C VAL A 293 -9.57 -14.90 -12.06
N GLY A 294 -8.67 -15.35 -11.21
CA GLY A 294 -8.02 -14.52 -10.19
C GLY A 294 -6.64 -15.04 -9.83
N GLY A 295 -6.06 -14.47 -8.80
CA GLY A 295 -4.70 -14.77 -8.38
C GLY A 295 -3.81 -13.55 -8.55
N THR A 296 -2.74 -13.67 -9.31
CA THR A 296 -1.88 -12.54 -9.66
C THR A 296 -2.49 -11.63 -10.73
N GLN A 297 -3.42 -12.15 -11.53
CA GLN A 297 -4.19 -11.42 -12.56
C GLN A 297 -5.69 -11.72 -12.43
N GLY A 298 -6.51 -10.90 -13.09
CA GLY A 298 -7.98 -10.99 -13.01
C GLY A 298 -8.50 -10.40 -11.70
N LEU A 299 -8.98 -11.22 -10.79
CA LEU A 299 -9.37 -10.83 -9.44
C LEU A 299 -8.14 -10.91 -8.52
N VAL A 300 -7.59 -9.78 -8.10
CA VAL A 300 -6.31 -9.66 -7.40
C VAL A 300 -6.50 -9.10 -6.00
N ALA A 301 -5.82 -9.69 -5.02
CA ALA A 301 -5.71 -9.12 -3.67
C ALA A 301 -4.46 -8.23 -3.59
N THR A 302 -4.66 -6.94 -3.28
CA THR A 302 -3.57 -5.95 -3.32
C THR A 302 -3.69 -4.91 -2.21
N THR A 303 -2.63 -4.13 -2.02
CA THR A 303 -2.61 -3.02 -1.05
C THR A 303 -3.30 -1.78 -1.57
N TRP A 304 -3.21 -1.50 -2.86
CA TRP A 304 -3.74 -0.28 -3.46
C TRP A 304 -4.24 -0.53 -4.87
N SER A 305 -5.28 0.18 -5.22
CA SER A 305 -5.76 0.31 -6.60
C SER A 305 -6.44 1.67 -6.79
N PRO A 306 -6.35 2.28 -7.96
CA PRO A 306 -7.07 3.51 -8.28
C PRO A 306 -8.60 3.42 -8.14
N VAL A 307 -9.15 2.23 -8.14
CA VAL A 307 -10.60 1.99 -7.94
C VAL A 307 -11.04 2.11 -6.47
N LEU A 308 -10.10 2.29 -5.54
CA LEU A 308 -10.41 2.54 -4.14
C LEU A 308 -10.75 4.02 -3.96
N GLU A 309 -12.02 4.34 -3.73
CA GLU A 309 -12.52 5.72 -3.60
C GLU A 309 -12.87 6.11 -2.16
N THR A 310 -13.06 5.12 -1.28
CA THR A 310 -13.48 5.29 0.10
C THR A 310 -12.33 5.73 1.02
N TRP A 311 -12.68 6.13 2.25
CA TRP A 311 -11.73 6.47 3.34
C TRP A 311 -10.67 7.51 3.01
N GLY A 312 -10.97 8.43 2.08
CA GLY A 312 -10.04 9.46 1.62
C GLY A 312 -9.05 9.00 0.54
N ALA A 313 -9.19 7.77 0.02
CA ALA A 313 -8.30 7.24 -1.02
C ALA A 313 -8.40 8.05 -2.33
N ALA A 314 -9.61 8.51 -2.71
CA ALA A 314 -9.78 9.37 -3.89
C ALA A 314 -8.97 10.67 -3.79
N GLN A 315 -8.94 11.31 -2.60
CA GLN A 315 -8.14 12.52 -2.37
C GLN A 315 -6.64 12.22 -2.43
N ALA A 316 -6.19 11.11 -1.83
CA ALA A 316 -4.80 10.65 -1.90
C ALA A 316 -4.39 10.40 -3.36
N GLN A 317 -5.22 9.68 -4.12
CA GLN A 317 -5.00 9.40 -5.54
C GLN A 317 -4.91 10.69 -6.37
N ASN A 318 -5.77 11.68 -6.12
CA ASN A 318 -5.74 12.97 -6.82
C ASN A 318 -4.49 13.78 -6.47
N ARG A 319 -4.01 13.74 -5.22
CA ARG A 319 -2.75 14.39 -4.83
C ARG A 319 -1.55 13.71 -5.50
N PHE A 320 -1.54 12.39 -5.49
CA PHE A 320 -0.49 11.61 -6.15
C PHE A 320 -0.44 11.89 -7.65
N ARG A 321 -1.60 11.90 -8.33
CA ARG A 321 -1.67 12.20 -9.77
C ARG A 321 -1.15 13.59 -10.10
N ARG A 322 -1.39 14.60 -9.22
CA ARG A 322 -0.81 15.93 -9.43
C ARG A 322 0.71 15.95 -9.26
N LEU A 323 1.24 15.11 -8.37
CA LEU A 323 2.67 15.02 -8.10
C LEU A 323 3.42 14.25 -9.21
N ALA A 324 2.90 13.09 -9.59
CA ALA A 324 3.59 12.12 -10.44
C ALA A 324 3.09 12.08 -11.90
N GLY A 325 1.98 12.78 -12.23
CA GLY A 325 1.39 12.75 -13.58
C GLY A 325 0.68 11.44 -13.94
N ARG A 326 0.64 10.47 -13.02
CA ARG A 326 0.08 9.13 -13.20
C ARG A 326 -0.72 8.66 -11.99
N LEU A 327 -1.36 7.51 -12.13
CA LEU A 327 -2.06 6.87 -11.00
C LEU A 327 -1.06 6.16 -10.06
N MET A 328 -1.40 6.16 -8.77
CA MET A 328 -0.64 5.48 -7.72
C MET A 328 -0.79 3.96 -7.89
N ARG A 329 0.32 3.26 -7.86
CA ARG A 329 0.41 1.79 -7.91
C ARG A 329 0.69 1.19 -6.51
N PRO A 330 0.55 -0.13 -6.33
CA PRO A 330 0.79 -0.76 -5.02
C PRO A 330 2.15 -0.45 -4.40
N LEU A 331 3.24 -0.46 -5.18
CA LEU A 331 4.58 -0.13 -4.67
C LEU A 331 4.69 1.33 -4.22
N ASP A 332 4.09 2.28 -4.95
CA ASP A 332 4.05 3.69 -4.52
C ASP A 332 3.36 3.83 -3.15
N TYR A 333 2.23 3.12 -2.96
CA TYR A 333 1.50 3.14 -1.70
C TYR A 333 2.30 2.51 -0.55
N GLN A 334 2.99 1.41 -0.80
CA GLN A 334 3.81 0.71 0.20
C GLN A 334 4.99 1.58 0.65
N VAL A 335 5.68 2.21 -0.29
CA VAL A 335 6.78 3.14 -0.01
C VAL A 335 6.24 4.40 0.69
N TRP A 336 5.14 4.99 0.21
CA TRP A 336 4.48 6.11 0.88
C TRP A 336 4.13 5.76 2.32
N THR A 337 3.55 4.58 2.57
CA THR A 337 3.18 4.09 3.90
C THR A 337 4.42 3.96 4.79
N SER A 338 5.53 3.43 4.28
CA SER A 338 6.80 3.30 5.00
C SER A 338 7.30 4.66 5.50
N VAL A 339 7.29 5.66 4.62
CA VAL A 339 7.68 7.04 4.97
C VAL A 339 6.72 7.66 6.00
N ARG A 340 5.40 7.42 5.84
CA ARG A 340 4.37 7.92 6.76
C ARG A 340 4.46 7.30 8.16
N ILE A 341 4.86 6.04 8.27
CA ILE A 341 5.11 5.36 9.53
C ILE A 341 6.14 6.11 10.35
N VAL A 342 7.26 6.51 9.75
CA VAL A 342 8.33 7.28 10.43
C VAL A 342 7.78 8.63 10.92
N GLY A 343 7.12 9.39 10.05
CA GLY A 343 6.58 10.71 10.40
C GLY A 343 5.49 10.63 11.48
N ASN A 344 4.62 9.63 11.42
CA ASN A 344 3.58 9.43 12.42
C ASN A 344 4.17 9.05 13.79
N ALA A 345 5.10 8.10 13.83
CA ALA A 345 5.78 7.68 15.05
C ALA A 345 6.53 8.85 15.69
N ALA A 346 7.27 9.62 14.88
CA ALA A 346 8.01 10.79 15.34
C ALA A 346 7.08 11.88 15.90
N THR A 347 5.93 12.10 15.28
CA THR A 347 4.91 13.06 15.75
C THR A 347 4.38 12.67 17.13
N VAL A 348 4.02 11.39 17.31
CA VAL A 348 3.47 10.87 18.57
C VAL A 348 4.51 10.89 19.68
N ARG A 349 5.73 10.41 19.40
CA ARG A 349 6.82 10.31 20.39
C ARG A 349 7.59 11.62 20.60
N LYS A 350 7.36 12.63 19.75
CA LYS A 350 8.08 13.92 19.76
C LYS A 350 9.61 13.77 19.67
N THR A 351 10.05 12.73 18.99
CA THR A 351 11.46 12.43 18.72
C THR A 351 11.60 11.79 17.36
N THR A 352 12.76 11.92 16.75
CA THR A 352 13.15 11.26 15.50
C THR A 352 14.28 10.26 15.70
N ASP A 353 14.63 9.97 16.95
CA ASP A 353 15.65 9.00 17.31
C ASP A 353 15.18 7.57 16.99
N PRO A 354 15.89 6.83 16.10
CA PRO A 354 15.49 5.47 15.72
C PRO A 354 15.49 4.48 16.89
N ALA A 355 16.38 4.64 17.86
CA ALA A 355 16.44 3.79 19.06
C ALA A 355 15.16 3.92 19.91
N ALA A 356 14.55 5.11 19.92
CA ALA A 356 13.28 5.35 20.61
C ALA A 356 12.06 4.94 19.75
N LEU A 357 12.13 5.08 18.41
CA LEU A 357 10.99 4.79 17.54
C LEU A 357 10.84 3.30 17.21
N ALA A 358 11.92 2.54 17.02
CA ALA A 358 11.83 1.14 16.65
C ALA A 358 11.01 0.29 17.66
N PRO A 359 11.21 0.39 18.99
CA PRO A 359 10.35 -0.27 19.96
C PRO A 359 8.90 0.20 19.92
N PHE A 360 8.68 1.50 19.67
CA PHE A 360 7.33 2.06 19.61
C PHE A 360 6.53 1.55 18.41
N LEU A 361 7.16 1.22 17.28
CA LEU A 361 6.44 0.68 16.10
C LEU A 361 5.70 -0.62 16.40
N ILE A 362 6.11 -1.39 17.41
CA ILE A 362 5.45 -2.64 17.82
C ILE A 362 4.61 -2.51 19.08
N ASP A 363 4.56 -1.31 19.64
CA ASP A 363 3.72 -1.01 20.79
C ASP A 363 2.23 -1.09 20.40
N PRO A 364 1.34 -1.61 21.26
CA PRO A 364 -0.10 -1.61 21.01
C PRO A 364 -0.70 -0.22 20.75
N ASP A 365 -0.10 0.83 21.29
CA ASP A 365 -0.54 2.21 21.08
C ASP A 365 -0.12 2.79 19.72
N PHE A 366 0.82 2.12 19.03
CA PHE A 366 1.21 2.55 17.69
C PHE A 366 0.12 2.24 16.67
N ASN A 367 -0.29 3.26 15.96
CA ASN A 367 -1.17 3.13 14.80
C ASN A 367 -0.88 4.21 13.77
N VAL A 368 -1.11 3.91 12.50
CA VAL A 368 -0.93 4.86 11.40
C VAL A 368 -2.15 4.86 10.48
N PRO A 369 -2.76 6.03 10.22
CA PRO A 369 -3.84 6.14 9.24
C PRO A 369 -3.26 6.08 7.81
N ALA A 370 -3.84 5.24 6.97
CA ALA A 370 -3.34 4.98 5.62
C ALA A 370 -4.45 4.68 4.59
N TYR A 371 -5.57 5.39 4.67
CA TYR A 371 -6.70 5.27 3.71
C TYR A 371 -7.27 3.86 3.55
N LYS A 372 -7.36 3.11 4.66
CA LYS A 372 -7.85 1.72 4.68
C LYS A 372 -9.13 1.52 5.49
N GLY A 373 -9.74 2.60 5.99
CA GLY A 373 -10.90 2.53 6.88
C GLY A 373 -10.57 2.13 8.32
N VAL A 374 -9.37 1.63 8.56
CA VAL A 374 -8.83 1.30 9.89
C VAL A 374 -7.41 1.80 10.01
N SER A 375 -6.95 2.02 11.24
CA SER A 375 -5.54 2.30 11.51
C SER A 375 -4.70 1.04 11.38
N LEU A 376 -3.51 1.18 10.83
CA LEU A 376 -2.57 0.08 10.63
C LEU A 376 -1.61 -0.01 11.83
N SER A 377 -1.16 -1.22 12.17
CA SER A 377 -0.22 -1.49 13.26
C SER A 377 0.71 -2.65 12.90
N PHE A 378 1.86 -2.76 13.58
CA PHE A 378 2.74 -3.90 13.34
C PHE A 378 2.44 -5.09 14.26
N ARG A 379 2.67 -6.29 13.74
CA ARG A 379 2.74 -7.51 14.55
C ARG A 379 4.06 -7.54 15.33
N PRO A 380 4.06 -7.80 16.64
CA PRO A 380 5.31 -7.82 17.40
C PRO A 380 6.16 -9.08 17.13
N TRP A 381 5.57 -10.17 16.61
CA TRP A 381 6.27 -11.45 16.42
C TRP A 381 7.01 -11.59 15.10
N ASP A 382 6.55 -10.93 14.02
CA ASP A 382 7.12 -11.05 12.68
C ASP A 382 7.36 -9.68 11.98
N ARG A 383 7.05 -8.57 12.67
CA ARG A 383 7.19 -7.19 12.15
C ARG A 383 6.35 -6.92 10.90
N GLN A 384 5.33 -7.72 10.59
CA GLN A 384 4.41 -7.49 9.49
C GLN A 384 3.39 -6.41 9.84
N LEU A 385 3.19 -5.45 8.93
CA LEU A 385 2.13 -4.46 9.04
C LEU A 385 0.76 -5.12 8.87
N ARG A 386 -0.11 -4.99 9.89
CA ARG A 386 -1.52 -5.35 9.81
C ARG A 386 -2.24 -4.33 8.95
N GLN A 387 -2.81 -4.77 7.85
CA GLN A 387 -3.55 -3.91 6.94
C GLN A 387 -4.64 -4.69 6.22
N PRO A 388 -5.80 -4.07 5.94
CA PRO A 388 -6.76 -4.64 5.02
C PRO A 388 -6.19 -4.73 3.62
N LEU A 389 -6.50 -5.83 2.92
CA LEU A 389 -6.21 -5.98 1.51
C LEU A 389 -7.50 -5.83 0.70
N ILE A 390 -7.41 -5.08 -0.38
CA ILE A 390 -8.52 -4.92 -1.31
C ILE A 390 -8.47 -6.02 -2.36
N VAL A 391 -9.61 -6.62 -2.61
CA VAL A 391 -9.81 -7.59 -3.70
C VAL A 391 -10.42 -6.82 -4.86
N VAL A 392 -9.69 -6.70 -5.94
CA VAL A 392 -10.03 -5.82 -7.06
C VAL A 392 -9.95 -6.53 -8.41
N GLN A 393 -10.65 -6.01 -9.37
CA GLN A 393 -10.40 -6.18 -10.80
C GLN A 393 -10.04 -4.81 -11.41
N PRO A 394 -9.58 -4.71 -12.65
CA PRO A 394 -9.01 -3.47 -13.21
C PRO A 394 -9.87 -2.21 -13.07
N LYS A 395 -11.21 -2.35 -12.99
CA LYS A 395 -12.14 -1.22 -12.95
C LYS A 395 -13.09 -1.22 -11.76
N MET A 396 -12.93 -2.15 -10.79
CA MET A 396 -13.88 -2.26 -9.69
C MET A 396 -13.21 -2.80 -8.42
N LEU A 397 -13.53 -2.17 -7.30
CA LEU A 397 -13.35 -2.77 -5.97
C LEU A 397 -14.42 -3.85 -5.79
N VAL A 398 -13.99 -5.09 -5.54
CA VAL A 398 -14.90 -6.24 -5.37
C VAL A 398 -15.17 -6.50 -3.90
N SER A 399 -14.12 -6.52 -3.07
CA SER A 399 -14.24 -6.73 -1.63
C SER A 399 -13.03 -6.17 -0.87
N VAL A 400 -13.10 -6.23 0.46
CA VAL A 400 -12.02 -5.81 1.36
C VAL A 400 -11.82 -6.88 2.42
N ALA A 401 -10.68 -7.55 2.38
CA ALA A 401 -10.30 -8.54 3.39
C ALA A 401 -9.61 -7.88 4.60
N PRO A 402 -9.84 -8.35 5.83
CA PRO A 402 -10.59 -9.56 6.18
C PRO A 402 -12.08 -9.44 5.88
N GLU A 403 -12.63 -10.49 5.30
CA GLU A 403 -14.07 -10.57 5.00
C GLU A 403 -14.90 -10.69 6.27
N GLN A 404 -16.12 -10.21 6.22
CA GLN A 404 -17.04 -10.30 7.34
C GLN A 404 -17.33 -11.76 7.70
N GLY A 405 -17.22 -12.10 8.99
CA GLY A 405 -17.40 -13.47 9.48
C GLY A 405 -16.10 -14.23 9.76
N PHE A 406 -14.96 -13.75 9.27
CA PHE A 406 -13.66 -14.29 9.65
C PHE A 406 -13.17 -13.61 10.93
N LEU A 407 -13.34 -14.30 12.07
CA LEU A 407 -13.03 -13.76 13.39
C LEU A 407 -11.65 -14.22 13.86
N HIS A 408 -11.00 -13.38 14.66
CA HIS A 408 -9.74 -13.67 15.32
C HIS A 408 -9.74 -13.13 16.75
N GLN A 409 -9.01 -13.79 17.67
CA GLN A 409 -9.00 -13.42 19.10
C GLN A 409 -8.46 -12.01 19.38
N ARG A 410 -7.52 -11.53 18.58
CA ARG A 410 -6.88 -10.20 18.74
C ARG A 410 -7.51 -9.15 17.83
N THR A 411 -7.41 -9.37 16.53
CA THR A 411 -7.96 -8.50 15.51
C THR A 411 -8.25 -9.30 14.23
N PRO A 412 -9.35 -9.02 13.52
CA PRO A 412 -9.62 -9.69 12.24
C PRO A 412 -8.46 -9.60 11.24
N LEU A 413 -7.62 -8.57 11.32
CA LEU A 413 -6.43 -8.41 10.45
C LEU A 413 -5.40 -9.54 10.62
N ASP A 414 -5.40 -10.24 11.76
CA ASP A 414 -4.52 -11.37 12.00
C ASP A 414 -5.04 -12.69 11.38
N THR A 415 -6.22 -12.68 10.74
CA THR A 415 -6.68 -13.80 9.91
C THR A 415 -5.95 -13.89 8.57
N LEU A 416 -5.25 -12.81 8.16
CA LEU A 416 -4.49 -12.75 6.92
C LEU A 416 -3.01 -13.06 7.18
N GLY A 417 -2.46 -14.04 6.48
CA GLY A 417 -1.06 -14.45 6.62
C GLY A 417 -0.82 -15.44 7.78
N ILE A 418 0.43 -15.53 8.19
CA ILE A 418 0.88 -16.48 9.23
C ILE A 418 0.67 -15.83 10.61
N ASP A 419 -0.13 -16.45 11.46
CA ASP A 419 -0.40 -15.97 12.82
C ASP A 419 0.66 -16.44 13.83
N LEU A 420 0.62 -15.87 15.05
CA LEU A 420 1.58 -16.14 16.12
C LEU A 420 1.76 -17.64 16.42
N PRO A 421 0.70 -18.48 16.51
CA PRO A 421 0.88 -19.91 16.75
C PRO A 421 1.55 -20.67 15.60
N GLU A 422 1.50 -20.11 14.39
CA GLU A 422 1.98 -20.75 13.16
C GLU A 422 3.39 -20.28 12.76
N THR A 423 3.87 -19.18 13.37
CA THR A 423 5.11 -18.54 12.93
C THR A 423 6.36 -19.30 13.30
N ALA A 424 7.29 -19.42 12.35
CA ALA A 424 8.66 -19.89 12.57
C ALA A 424 9.63 -18.76 12.93
N CYS A 425 9.15 -17.51 13.04
CA CYS A 425 9.99 -16.36 13.33
C CYS A 425 10.50 -16.36 14.77
N LYS A 426 11.80 -16.16 14.94
CA LYS A 426 12.48 -16.05 16.25
C LYS A 426 13.17 -14.70 16.44
N LEU A 427 12.92 -13.73 15.57
CA LEU A 427 13.49 -12.35 15.56
C LEU A 427 14.99 -12.34 15.88
N LYS A 428 15.78 -12.85 14.97
CA LYS A 428 17.25 -12.87 15.03
C LYS A 428 17.84 -11.48 14.93
#